data_a8344ec828746c67d0a1366b73705760
#
_entry.id   a8344ec828746c67d0a1366b73705760
#
_cell.length_a   1.000
_cell.length_b   1.000
_cell.length_c   1.000
_cell.angle_alpha   90.00
_cell.angle_beta   90.00
_cell.angle_gamma   90.00
#
_symmetry.space_group_name_H-M   'P 1'
#
loop_
_entity.id
_entity.type
_entity.pdbx_description
1 polymer ?
#
loop_
_entity_poly.entity_id
_entity_poly.type
_entity_poly.pdbx_seq_one_letter_code
_entity_poly.pdbx_strand_id
1 'polypeptide(L)'
;MKRNPLFVLPLLVLAGCAQAPRPPAGDGVHTAAPRTMVMQAAPPIAAAPSAGDIAEGDERDADAPIRMAASASGDIDCDGRDLNIVGRDATLVLHGHCATVSLFGRNGNLQIERADTLRVLGDNAQVAMRGDAGQVALFGRHGRLQMARIATLEVSGDQNQLQASEIGSIALQGNDNAIVQRSGTAQVDDGG
;
A
#
# COMPACT_ATOMS: atom_id res chain seq x y z
N MET A 1 -51.57 7.42 16.18
CA MET A 1 -51.25 8.86 16.06
C MET A 1 -50.25 9.22 17.16
N LYS A 2 -48.97 9.28 16.86
CA LYS A 2 -47.91 9.78 17.77
C LYS A 2 -47.10 10.86 17.03
N ARG A 3 -47.18 12.07 17.56
CA ARG A 3 -46.57 13.30 17.05
C ARG A 3 -45.07 13.30 17.40
N ASN A 4 -44.22 13.46 16.40
CA ASN A 4 -42.79 13.76 16.61
C ASN A 4 -42.59 15.24 16.94
N PRO A 5 -41.78 15.60 17.94
CA PRO A 5 -41.39 16.99 18.14
C PRO A 5 -40.20 17.35 17.24
N LEU A 6 -40.34 18.45 16.51
CA LEU A 6 -39.25 19.13 15.81
C LEU A 6 -38.24 19.68 16.83
N PHE A 7 -36.99 19.22 16.73
CA PHE A 7 -35.88 19.89 17.39
C PHE A 7 -35.28 20.93 16.45
N VAL A 8 -35.46 22.19 16.80
CA VAL A 8 -34.80 23.33 16.17
C VAL A 8 -33.45 23.54 16.84
N LEU A 9 -32.38 23.42 16.10
CA LEU A 9 -31.01 23.69 16.57
C LEU A 9 -30.65 25.13 16.20
N PRO A 10 -30.11 25.94 17.13
CA PRO A 10 -29.65 27.29 16.81
C PRO A 10 -28.25 27.27 16.18
N LEU A 11 -28.13 28.05 15.12
CA LEU A 11 -26.92 28.35 14.39
C LEU A 11 -26.02 29.29 15.21
N LEU A 12 -24.87 28.83 15.68
CA LEU A 12 -23.85 29.68 16.32
C LEU A 12 -22.74 29.96 15.32
N VAL A 13 -22.73 31.18 14.80
CA VAL A 13 -21.66 31.71 13.96
C VAL A 13 -20.59 32.29 14.89
N LEU A 14 -19.41 31.70 14.92
CA LEU A 14 -18.22 32.29 15.55
C LEU A 14 -17.18 32.58 14.46
N ALA A 15 -17.11 33.84 14.08
CA ALA A 15 -16.03 34.41 13.30
C ALA A 15 -14.82 34.62 14.21
N GLY A 16 -13.74 33.86 13.98
CA GLY A 16 -12.45 34.00 14.62
C GLY A 16 -11.35 34.23 13.59
N CYS A 17 -10.97 35.50 13.36
CA CYS A 17 -9.77 35.87 12.65
C CYS A 17 -8.54 35.50 13.50
N ALA A 18 -7.76 34.51 13.09
CA ALA A 18 -6.45 34.28 13.63
C ALA A 18 -5.38 34.73 12.63
N GLN A 19 -4.67 35.80 12.97
CA GLN A 19 -3.51 36.31 12.26
C GLN A 19 -2.35 35.32 12.40
N ALA A 20 -1.76 34.96 11.27
CA ALA A 20 -0.52 34.19 11.22
C ALA A 20 0.67 35.09 11.63
N PRO A 21 1.61 34.59 12.46
CA PRO A 21 2.84 35.30 12.77
C PRO A 21 3.80 35.28 11.56
N ARG A 22 4.30 36.49 11.22
CA ARG A 22 5.39 36.66 10.23
C ARG A 22 6.69 36.08 10.79
N PRO A 23 7.49 35.35 9.97
CA PRO A 23 8.84 35.02 10.35
C PRO A 23 9.75 36.25 10.29
N PRO A 24 10.73 36.37 11.19
CA PRO A 24 11.70 37.48 11.18
C PRO A 24 12.65 37.38 9.99
N ALA A 25 12.88 38.50 9.35
CA ALA A 25 13.93 38.67 8.33
C ALA A 25 15.31 38.53 9.01
N GLY A 26 16.03 37.47 8.69
CA GLY A 26 17.41 37.27 9.09
C GLY A 26 18.31 37.65 7.95
N ASP A 27 18.89 38.86 8.01
CA ASP A 27 20.03 39.27 7.18
C ASP A 27 21.26 38.45 7.59
N GLY A 28 21.58 37.44 6.82
CA GLY A 28 22.82 36.69 6.93
C GLY A 28 23.58 36.75 5.64
N VAL A 29 24.37 37.81 5.48
CA VAL A 29 25.39 37.91 4.41
C VAL A 29 26.50 36.93 4.74
N HIS A 30 26.46 35.74 4.19
CA HIS A 30 27.58 34.82 4.19
C HIS A 30 28.40 35.03 2.92
N THR A 31 29.48 35.79 3.08
CA THR A 31 30.55 35.92 2.10
C THR A 31 31.22 34.55 1.93
N ALA A 32 30.89 33.86 0.85
CA ALA A 32 31.55 32.61 0.48
C ALA A 32 32.90 32.91 -0.14
N ALA A 33 33.98 32.49 0.51
CA ALA A 33 35.34 32.50 -0.06
C ALA A 33 35.39 31.55 -1.28
N PRO A 34 36.16 31.92 -2.32
CA PRO A 34 36.31 31.06 -3.50
C PRO A 34 37.09 29.80 -3.14
N ARG A 35 36.42 28.64 -3.21
CA ARG A 35 37.12 27.36 -3.16
C ARG A 35 37.74 27.08 -4.51
N THR A 36 39.07 27.10 -4.52
CA THR A 36 39.89 26.65 -5.64
C THR A 36 39.56 25.19 -5.92
N MET A 37 38.89 24.91 -7.03
CA MET A 37 38.73 23.55 -7.52
C MET A 37 40.07 23.04 -8.01
N VAL A 38 40.66 22.13 -7.26
CA VAL A 38 41.78 21.31 -7.75
C VAL A 38 41.18 20.32 -8.72
N MET A 39 41.46 20.49 -9.98
CA MET A 39 41.07 19.57 -11.04
C MET A 39 41.92 18.32 -10.90
N GLN A 40 41.36 17.30 -10.26
CA GLN A 40 41.96 15.96 -10.14
C GLN A 40 41.81 15.27 -11.49
N ALA A 41 42.95 14.98 -12.12
CA ALA A 41 42.97 14.26 -13.39
C ALA A 41 42.27 12.91 -13.28
N ALA A 42 41.39 12.68 -14.21
CA ALA A 42 40.70 11.41 -14.33
C ALA A 42 41.68 10.25 -14.56
N PRO A 43 41.52 9.09 -13.91
CA PRO A 43 42.33 7.93 -14.22
C PRO A 43 42.04 7.46 -15.66
N PRO A 44 43.01 6.80 -16.32
CA PRO A 44 42.88 6.37 -17.70
C PRO A 44 41.72 5.31 -17.79
N ILE A 45 40.88 5.53 -18.78
CA ILE A 45 39.81 4.61 -19.14
C ILE A 45 40.43 3.26 -19.49
N ALA A 46 40.26 2.27 -18.64
CA ALA A 46 40.62 0.90 -18.97
C ALA A 46 39.83 0.45 -20.19
N ALA A 47 40.51 -0.20 -21.10
CA ALA A 47 40.02 -0.68 -22.38
C ALA A 47 38.70 -1.42 -22.23
N ALA A 48 37.76 -1.13 -23.11
CA ALA A 48 36.51 -1.85 -23.24
C ALA A 48 36.82 -3.35 -23.47
N PRO A 49 36.15 -4.27 -22.77
CA PRO A 49 36.22 -5.68 -23.11
C PRO A 49 35.60 -5.87 -24.49
N SER A 50 36.30 -6.64 -25.32
CA SER A 50 35.92 -7.01 -26.67
C SER A 50 34.54 -7.68 -26.68
N ALA A 51 33.75 -7.30 -27.68
CA ALA A 51 32.53 -8.00 -28.04
C ALA A 51 32.88 -9.45 -28.41
N GLY A 52 32.50 -10.38 -27.57
CA GLY A 52 32.72 -11.79 -27.81
C GLY A 52 32.48 -12.59 -26.54
N ASP A 53 31.25 -12.65 -26.09
CA ASP A 53 30.64 -13.75 -25.39
C ASP A 53 29.16 -13.43 -25.21
N ILE A 54 28.38 -13.70 -26.24
CA ILE A 54 26.97 -13.92 -26.10
C ILE A 54 26.89 -15.36 -25.53
N ALA A 55 27.18 -15.52 -24.25
CA ALA A 55 26.80 -16.71 -23.52
C ALA A 55 25.28 -16.61 -23.30
N GLU A 56 24.56 -17.31 -24.14
CA GLU A 56 23.58 -18.33 -23.80
C GLU A 56 22.84 -18.13 -22.48
N GLY A 57 21.50 -17.92 -22.62
CA GLY A 57 20.55 -18.38 -21.63
C GLY A 57 20.53 -17.58 -20.36
N ASP A 58 20.03 -16.33 -20.45
CA ASP A 58 19.26 -15.79 -19.34
C ASP A 58 17.97 -16.62 -19.28
N GLU A 59 18.06 -17.80 -18.70
CA GLU A 59 16.93 -18.47 -18.08
C GLU A 59 16.50 -17.51 -16.97
N ARG A 60 15.64 -16.57 -17.35
CA ARG A 60 14.92 -15.75 -16.39
C ARG A 60 14.26 -16.75 -15.48
N ASP A 61 14.73 -16.81 -14.23
CA ASP A 61 14.14 -17.65 -13.20
C ASP A 61 12.63 -17.40 -13.25
N ALA A 62 11.87 -18.38 -13.74
CA ALA A 62 10.42 -18.28 -13.84
C ALA A 62 9.80 -18.07 -12.45
N ASP A 63 10.56 -18.36 -11.40
CA ASP A 63 10.20 -18.17 -9.99
C ASP A 63 10.63 -16.80 -9.41
N ALA A 64 11.32 -15.95 -10.17
CA ALA A 64 11.74 -14.67 -9.64
C ALA A 64 10.52 -13.76 -9.35
N PRO A 65 10.46 -13.11 -8.18
CA PRO A 65 9.35 -12.24 -7.85
C PRO A 65 9.29 -11.03 -8.79
N ILE A 66 8.08 -10.69 -9.24
CA ILE A 66 7.84 -9.49 -10.03
C ILE A 66 7.95 -8.28 -9.10
N ARG A 67 8.86 -7.37 -9.38
CA ARG A 67 9.06 -6.15 -8.60
C ARG A 67 8.56 -4.95 -9.37
N MET A 68 7.66 -4.18 -8.74
CA MET A 68 7.14 -2.95 -9.29
C MET A 68 7.49 -1.76 -8.40
N ALA A 69 7.96 -0.69 -9.00
CA ALA A 69 8.29 0.55 -8.31
C ALA A 69 7.17 1.58 -8.48
N ALA A 70 7.21 2.61 -7.65
CA ALA A 70 6.26 3.71 -7.45
C ALA A 70 5.34 4.07 -8.64
N SER A 71 4.04 4.29 -8.35
CA SER A 71 3.01 4.72 -9.30
C SER A 71 2.79 3.76 -10.48
N ALA A 72 3.01 2.45 -10.25
CA ALA A 72 2.74 1.43 -11.27
C ALA A 72 1.24 1.38 -11.59
N SER A 73 0.92 1.33 -12.87
CA SER A 73 -0.45 1.13 -13.34
C SER A 73 -0.46 0.19 -14.54
N GLY A 74 -1.48 -0.65 -14.62
CA GLY A 74 -1.67 -1.58 -15.72
C GLY A 74 -2.11 -2.97 -15.27
N ASP A 75 -2.04 -3.89 -16.22
CA ASP A 75 -2.43 -5.29 -16.08
C ASP A 75 -1.17 -6.16 -15.94
N ILE A 76 -1.22 -7.14 -15.06
CA ILE A 76 -0.11 -8.06 -14.78
C ILE A 76 -0.65 -9.46 -14.70
N ASP A 77 -0.01 -10.37 -15.43
CA ASP A 77 -0.23 -11.80 -15.29
C ASP A 77 0.73 -12.37 -14.23
N CYS A 78 0.18 -12.89 -13.16
CA CYS A 78 0.97 -13.40 -12.04
C CYS A 78 1.65 -14.74 -12.35
N ASP A 79 0.99 -15.64 -13.07
CA ASP A 79 1.50 -16.98 -13.41
C ASP A 79 2.06 -17.79 -12.23
N GLY A 80 1.44 -17.68 -11.06
CA GLY A 80 1.86 -18.35 -9.84
C GLY A 80 3.04 -17.67 -9.12
N ARG A 81 3.49 -16.51 -9.58
CA ARG A 81 4.66 -15.81 -9.01
C ARG A 81 4.30 -14.86 -7.87
N ASP A 82 5.31 -14.50 -7.12
CA ASP A 82 5.24 -13.45 -6.11
C ASP A 82 5.29 -12.07 -6.76
N LEU A 83 4.47 -11.14 -6.27
CA LEU A 83 4.44 -9.75 -6.72
C LEU A 83 4.74 -8.81 -5.56
N ASN A 84 5.79 -8.00 -5.70
CA ASN A 84 6.15 -6.96 -4.75
C ASN A 84 5.94 -5.58 -5.36
N ILE A 85 4.98 -4.82 -4.82
CA ILE A 85 4.61 -3.47 -5.24
C ILE A 85 5.11 -2.50 -4.18
N VAL A 86 6.01 -1.60 -4.56
CA VAL A 86 6.59 -0.61 -3.64
C VAL A 86 6.34 0.78 -4.19
N GLY A 87 5.63 1.63 -3.45
CA GLY A 87 5.43 3.00 -3.86
C GLY A 87 4.10 3.60 -3.43
N ARG A 88 3.66 4.61 -4.18
CA ARG A 88 2.40 5.32 -3.91
C ARG A 88 1.52 5.29 -5.16
N ASP A 89 0.21 5.38 -4.93
CA ASP A 89 -0.77 5.56 -5.99
C ASP A 89 -0.74 4.46 -7.07
N ALA A 90 -0.31 3.24 -6.70
CA ALA A 90 -0.32 2.10 -7.59
C ALA A 90 -1.76 1.72 -7.95
N THR A 91 -2.03 1.50 -9.25
CA THR A 91 -3.33 1.04 -9.74
C THR A 91 -3.12 -0.14 -10.67
N LEU A 92 -3.36 -1.35 -10.17
CA LEU A 92 -3.02 -2.59 -10.87
C LEU A 92 -4.19 -3.56 -10.92
N VAL A 93 -4.27 -4.27 -12.04
CA VAL A 93 -5.15 -5.43 -12.22
C VAL A 93 -4.27 -6.66 -12.34
N LEU A 94 -4.42 -7.61 -11.42
CA LEU A 94 -3.64 -8.82 -11.36
C LEU A 94 -4.48 -9.98 -11.86
N HIS A 95 -4.04 -10.58 -12.95
CA HIS A 95 -4.70 -11.69 -13.61
C HIS A 95 -4.09 -13.03 -13.21
N GLY A 96 -4.94 -14.05 -13.23
CA GLY A 96 -4.54 -15.40 -12.91
C GLY A 96 -4.35 -15.63 -11.41
N HIS A 97 -3.48 -16.56 -11.07
CA HIS A 97 -3.15 -16.93 -9.71
C HIS A 97 -1.80 -16.32 -9.32
N CYS A 98 -1.79 -15.50 -8.28
CA CYS A 98 -0.58 -14.99 -7.66
C CYS A 98 -0.25 -15.84 -6.42
N ALA A 99 1.01 -16.18 -6.16
CA ALA A 99 1.38 -16.85 -4.91
C ALA A 99 1.33 -15.84 -3.76
N THR A 100 2.21 -14.85 -3.74
CA THR A 100 2.19 -13.78 -2.74
C THR A 100 2.07 -12.43 -3.40
N VAL A 101 1.12 -11.61 -2.96
CA VAL A 101 1.01 -10.19 -3.35
C VAL A 101 1.37 -9.33 -2.15
N SER A 102 2.42 -8.55 -2.25
CA SER A 102 2.86 -7.63 -1.21
C SER A 102 2.79 -6.18 -1.70
N LEU A 103 1.98 -5.37 -1.05
CA LEU A 103 1.85 -3.93 -1.30
C LEU A 103 2.50 -3.14 -0.17
N PHE A 104 3.56 -2.40 -0.50
CA PHE A 104 4.27 -1.51 0.42
C PHE A 104 4.09 -0.07 -0.02
N GLY A 105 3.21 0.68 0.65
CA GLY A 105 3.01 2.07 0.28
C GLY A 105 1.66 2.63 0.65
N ARG A 106 1.26 3.70 -0.03
CA ARG A 106 0.00 4.40 0.25
C ARG A 106 -0.84 4.56 -1.00
N ASN A 107 -2.17 4.64 -0.80
CA ASN A 107 -3.15 4.86 -1.86
C ASN A 107 -3.12 3.80 -2.98
N GLY A 108 -2.74 2.56 -2.66
CA GLY A 108 -2.75 1.48 -3.64
C GLY A 108 -4.17 1.05 -3.97
N ASN A 109 -4.45 0.83 -5.24
CA ASN A 109 -5.70 0.27 -5.75
C ASN A 109 -5.38 -1.01 -6.52
N LEU A 110 -5.77 -2.15 -5.98
CA LEU A 110 -5.50 -3.45 -6.56
C LEU A 110 -6.79 -4.20 -6.86
N GLN A 111 -6.90 -4.72 -8.06
CA GLN A 111 -7.89 -5.71 -8.43
C GLN A 111 -7.16 -7.04 -8.66
N ILE A 112 -7.51 -8.06 -7.91
CA ILE A 112 -6.81 -9.35 -7.89
C ILE A 112 -7.80 -10.46 -8.23
N GLU A 113 -7.47 -11.32 -9.16
CA GLU A 113 -8.31 -12.49 -9.44
C GLU A 113 -8.18 -13.52 -8.31
N ARG A 114 -6.97 -13.95 -7.99
CA ARG A 114 -6.68 -14.91 -6.91
C ARG A 114 -5.27 -14.71 -6.37
N ALA A 115 -5.09 -14.88 -5.07
CA ALA A 115 -3.78 -14.93 -4.44
C ALA A 115 -3.82 -15.86 -3.22
N ASP A 116 -2.75 -16.61 -2.98
CA ASP A 116 -2.67 -17.43 -1.77
C ASP A 116 -2.38 -16.57 -0.55
N THR A 117 -1.49 -15.59 -0.69
CA THR A 117 -1.15 -14.66 0.37
C THR A 117 -1.24 -13.22 -0.12
N LEU A 118 -1.92 -12.37 0.65
CA LEU A 118 -1.97 -10.93 0.44
C LEU A 118 -1.42 -10.20 1.65
N ARG A 119 -0.42 -9.36 1.44
CA ARG A 119 0.17 -8.51 2.47
C ARG A 119 0.07 -7.05 2.06
N VAL A 120 -0.61 -6.26 2.86
CA VAL A 120 -0.77 -4.82 2.65
C VAL A 120 -0.14 -4.06 3.80
N LEU A 121 0.91 -3.31 3.52
CA LEU A 121 1.63 -2.50 4.49
C LEU A 121 1.58 -1.04 4.04
N GLY A 122 0.64 -0.30 4.63
CA GLY A 122 0.47 1.13 4.34
C GLY A 122 -0.96 1.61 4.46
N ASP A 123 -1.15 2.90 4.23
CA ASP A 123 -2.43 3.57 4.46
C ASP A 123 -3.24 3.73 3.16
N ASN A 124 -4.56 3.83 3.30
CA ASN A 124 -5.52 4.09 2.21
C ASN A 124 -5.47 3.05 1.07
N ALA A 125 -5.11 1.81 1.35
CA ALA A 125 -5.12 0.76 0.35
C ALA A 125 -6.55 0.33 0.02
N GLN A 126 -6.84 0.12 -1.26
CA GLN A 126 -8.09 -0.44 -1.74
C GLN A 126 -7.78 -1.74 -2.49
N VAL A 127 -8.32 -2.84 -2.03
CA VAL A 127 -8.10 -4.14 -2.65
C VAL A 127 -9.43 -4.84 -2.89
N ALA A 128 -9.66 -5.24 -4.12
CA ALA A 128 -10.78 -6.08 -4.51
C ALA A 128 -10.25 -7.41 -5.05
N MET A 129 -10.56 -8.51 -4.38
CA MET A 129 -10.19 -9.86 -4.82
C MET A 129 -11.44 -10.68 -5.10
N ARG A 130 -11.48 -11.28 -6.28
CA ARG A 130 -12.63 -12.09 -6.71
C ARG A 130 -12.56 -13.52 -6.22
N GLY A 131 -11.36 -14.07 -6.12
CA GLY A 131 -11.10 -15.43 -5.68
C GLY A 131 -10.87 -15.55 -4.18
N ASP A 132 -10.48 -16.73 -3.78
CA ASP A 132 -10.19 -17.07 -2.39
C ASP A 132 -8.75 -16.69 -2.05
N ALA A 133 -8.52 -16.29 -0.80
CA ALA A 133 -7.21 -16.05 -0.21
C ALA A 133 -6.94 -17.02 0.94
N GLY A 134 -5.75 -17.56 1.02
CA GLY A 134 -5.31 -18.34 2.17
C GLY A 134 -5.04 -17.42 3.36
N GLN A 135 -4.09 -16.50 3.22
CA GLN A 135 -3.71 -15.57 4.28
C GLN A 135 -3.79 -14.13 3.80
N VAL A 136 -4.42 -13.30 4.62
CA VAL A 136 -4.50 -11.84 4.38
C VAL A 136 -3.98 -11.10 5.60
N ALA A 137 -2.98 -10.26 5.40
CA ALA A 137 -2.40 -9.43 6.43
C ALA A 137 -2.49 -7.95 6.02
N LEU A 138 -3.15 -7.13 6.84
CA LEU A 138 -3.33 -5.70 6.65
C LEU A 138 -2.68 -4.93 7.81
N PHE A 139 -1.64 -4.17 7.50
CA PHE A 139 -0.93 -3.31 8.43
C PHE A 139 -1.04 -1.86 7.97
N GLY A 140 -1.81 -1.04 8.67
CA GLY A 140 -2.03 0.35 8.31
C GLY A 140 -3.43 0.86 8.62
N ARG A 141 -3.77 2.00 8.07
CA ARG A 141 -5.02 2.69 8.36
C ARG A 141 -5.83 2.98 7.09
N HIS A 142 -7.14 3.07 7.29
CA HIS A 142 -8.10 3.41 6.23
C HIS A 142 -8.08 2.44 5.03
N GLY A 143 -7.64 1.20 5.24
CA GLY A 143 -7.67 0.15 4.24
C GLY A 143 -9.12 -0.27 3.93
N ARG A 144 -9.41 -0.55 2.67
CA ARG A 144 -10.69 -1.11 2.22
C ARG A 144 -10.45 -2.37 1.43
N LEU A 145 -10.90 -3.50 1.95
CA LEU A 145 -10.72 -4.80 1.34
C LEU A 145 -12.08 -5.44 1.04
N GLN A 146 -12.24 -5.93 -0.18
CA GLN A 146 -13.41 -6.70 -0.61
C GLN A 146 -12.94 -8.04 -1.16
N MET A 147 -13.40 -9.15 -0.58
CA MET A 147 -12.89 -10.48 -0.89
C MET A 147 -14.00 -11.53 -0.91
N ALA A 148 -13.75 -12.67 -1.56
CA ALA A 148 -14.65 -13.81 -1.52
C ALA A 148 -14.46 -14.58 -0.22
N ARG A 149 -13.44 -15.42 -0.12
CA ARG A 149 -13.12 -16.20 1.08
C ARG A 149 -11.71 -15.90 1.56
N ILE A 150 -11.56 -15.93 2.88
CA ILE A 150 -10.27 -15.73 3.55
C ILE A 150 -10.14 -16.85 4.58
N ALA A 151 -9.05 -17.63 4.54
CA ALA A 151 -8.83 -18.63 5.57
C ALA A 151 -8.35 -17.98 6.88
N THR A 152 -7.35 -17.10 6.79
CA THR A 152 -6.81 -16.39 7.95
C THR A 152 -6.66 -14.90 7.63
N LEU A 153 -7.23 -14.06 8.48
CA LEU A 153 -7.16 -12.61 8.39
C LEU A 153 -6.42 -12.02 9.60
N GLU A 154 -5.40 -11.24 9.34
CA GLU A 154 -4.71 -10.44 10.34
C GLU A 154 -4.87 -8.96 10.00
N VAL A 155 -5.41 -8.17 10.92
CA VAL A 155 -5.57 -6.72 10.77
C VAL A 155 -4.88 -6.03 11.93
N SER A 156 -3.91 -5.18 11.62
CA SER A 156 -3.21 -4.36 12.59
C SER A 156 -3.21 -2.90 12.16
N GLY A 157 -3.91 -2.06 12.91
CA GLY A 157 -4.10 -0.65 12.62
C GLY A 157 -5.53 -0.19 12.80
N ASP A 158 -5.84 1.03 12.37
CA ASP A 158 -7.09 1.68 12.72
C ASP A 158 -7.95 2.00 11.50
N GLN A 159 -9.28 2.05 11.71
CA GLN A 159 -10.25 2.53 10.74
C GLN A 159 -10.25 1.76 9.40
N ASN A 160 -9.96 0.47 9.46
CA ASN A 160 -9.98 -0.38 8.30
C ASN A 160 -11.39 -0.95 8.08
N GLN A 161 -11.76 -1.12 6.82
CA GLN A 161 -13.04 -1.70 6.40
C GLN A 161 -12.78 -2.94 5.56
N LEU A 162 -13.29 -4.07 6.01
CA LEU A 162 -13.15 -5.33 5.30
C LEU A 162 -14.50 -5.98 5.09
N GLN A 163 -14.77 -6.42 3.88
CA GLN A 163 -15.95 -7.18 3.51
C GLN A 163 -15.52 -8.50 2.89
N ALA A 164 -15.98 -9.60 3.44
CA ALA A 164 -15.75 -10.92 2.85
C ALA A 164 -17.04 -11.76 2.86
N SER A 165 -17.12 -12.74 1.97
CA SER A 165 -18.21 -13.69 2.03
C SER A 165 -18.03 -14.63 3.20
N GLU A 166 -16.82 -15.12 3.43
CA GLU A 166 -16.49 -16.06 4.50
C GLU A 166 -15.08 -15.80 5.02
N ILE A 167 -14.88 -15.89 6.34
CA ILE A 167 -13.58 -15.76 7.00
C ILE A 167 -13.47 -16.90 8.01
N GLY A 168 -12.36 -17.64 7.98
CA GLY A 168 -12.10 -18.72 8.90
C GLY A 168 -11.68 -18.23 10.28
N SER A 169 -10.61 -17.45 10.35
CA SER A 169 -10.07 -16.85 11.58
C SER A 169 -9.69 -15.40 11.38
N ILE A 170 -9.84 -14.60 12.43
CA ILE A 170 -9.54 -13.17 12.46
C ILE A 170 -8.67 -12.89 13.67
N ALA A 171 -7.49 -12.31 13.44
CA ALA A 171 -6.69 -11.65 14.48
C ALA A 171 -6.77 -10.14 14.26
N LEU A 172 -7.30 -9.41 15.26
CA LEU A 172 -7.59 -7.99 15.16
C LEU A 172 -6.82 -7.21 16.22
N GLN A 173 -6.06 -6.21 15.77
CA GLN A 173 -5.36 -5.27 16.63
C GLN A 173 -5.60 -3.84 16.15
N GLY A 174 -5.95 -2.94 17.07
CA GLY A 174 -6.25 -1.54 16.77
C GLY A 174 -7.70 -1.17 16.96
N ASN A 175 -8.05 0.07 16.57
CA ASN A 175 -9.35 0.65 16.89
C ASN A 175 -10.17 0.95 15.63
N ASP A 176 -11.49 1.02 15.81
CA ASP A 176 -12.44 1.45 14.77
C ASP A 176 -12.39 0.64 13.47
N ASN A 177 -11.98 -0.64 13.56
CA ASN A 177 -11.99 -1.53 12.42
C ASN A 177 -13.39 -2.14 12.22
N ALA A 178 -13.88 -2.14 10.98
CA ALA A 178 -15.16 -2.71 10.61
C ALA A 178 -14.95 -3.94 9.71
N ILE A 179 -15.31 -5.11 10.22
CA ILE A 179 -15.22 -6.37 9.48
C ILE A 179 -16.63 -6.90 9.28
N VAL A 180 -17.04 -7.10 8.03
CA VAL A 180 -18.34 -7.61 7.65
C VAL A 180 -18.18 -8.94 6.94
N GLN A 181 -18.73 -9.99 7.54
CA GLN A 181 -18.81 -11.32 6.96
C GLN A 181 -20.26 -11.62 6.57
N ARG A 182 -20.46 -12.19 5.39
CA ARG A 182 -21.82 -12.48 4.89
C ARG A 182 -22.32 -13.87 5.30
N SER A 183 -21.43 -14.83 5.48
CA SER A 183 -21.76 -16.22 5.82
C SER A 183 -20.67 -16.86 6.68
N GLY A 184 -21.03 -17.89 7.44
CA GLY A 184 -20.10 -18.58 8.33
C GLY A 184 -19.93 -17.90 9.70
N THR A 185 -19.11 -18.49 10.54
CA THR A 185 -18.69 -17.96 11.84
C THR A 185 -17.18 -17.95 11.90
N ALA A 186 -16.57 -16.76 11.95
CA ALA A 186 -15.15 -16.62 12.14
C ALA A 186 -14.75 -16.82 13.61
N GLN A 187 -13.58 -17.41 13.84
CA GLN A 187 -12.95 -17.34 15.16
C GLN A 187 -12.24 -15.98 15.26
N VAL A 188 -12.63 -15.19 16.25
CA VAL A 188 -12.05 -13.85 16.46
C VAL A 188 -11.11 -13.90 17.65
N ASP A 189 -9.88 -13.49 17.46
CA ASP A 189 -8.87 -13.26 18.48
C ASP A 189 -8.63 -11.75 18.59
N ASP A 190 -9.16 -11.15 19.64
CA ASP A 190 -8.93 -9.76 19.98
C ASP A 190 -7.68 -9.69 20.85
N GLY A 191 -6.54 -9.38 20.26
CA GLY A 191 -5.31 -9.11 20.99
C GLY A 191 -5.42 -7.80 21.77
N GLY A 192 -6.18 -7.83 22.91
CA GLY A 192 -6.36 -6.71 23.82
C GLY A 192 -5.12 -6.40 24.66
#